data_384e136a32f7fe878652c0304379ce71
#
_entry.id   384e136a32f7fe878652c0304379ce71
#
_cell.length_a   1.000
_cell.length_b   1.000
_cell.length_c   1.000
_cell.angle_alpha   90.00
_cell.angle_beta   90.00
_cell.angle_gamma   90.00
#
_symmetry.space_group_name_H-M   'P 1'
#
loop_
_entity.id
_entity.type
_entity.pdbx_description
1 polymer ?
#
loop_
_entity_poly.entity_id
_entity_poly.type
_entity_poly.pdbx_seq_one_letter_code
_entity_poly.pdbx_strand_id
1 'polypeptide(L)'
;AYKLHEYDVITAYKMTVDTAFDPAAQGFTGGLQITSADNESKFRYESAIIPDYVELFVKTFAIRQITIQSVTGTFSVGNTITKGSGSDTTTAVIYGINGTILHVGPSTINGSGSEFAAGDSISNGAGASATVATGGVGTASNKFVFSSTSGGTYDLRLISAGNGFELFNDRSYRFNLADSTNSGHVFALSTTINGEWGSDGTAGNSDDGTEYTTGKTTNGTIGSSGAYIQYAFTSTSPTLLYWYNSVTGTAANSSFGGSEAYLTTTSTPTFNEFYIYDVEGTWTNSTSTFVQNSITYTVTAQTSGAYGYVRSYSGNNLYVIKGLNSADFAGSDTFLDNPKLSTATRSTVTVNSVAVATTAVENNYIIQGA
;
A
#
# COMPACT_ATOMS: atom_id res chain seq x y z
N ALA A 1 -19.56 -11.58 20.78
CA ALA A 1 -20.15 -12.31 19.66
C ALA A 1 -21.28 -11.46 19.09
N TYR A 2 -21.15 -11.05 17.85
CA TYR A 2 -22.17 -10.29 17.13
C TYR A 2 -23.33 -11.20 16.74
N LYS A 3 -24.54 -10.67 16.84
CA LYS A 3 -25.72 -11.31 16.30
C LYS A 3 -26.01 -10.66 14.95
N LEU A 4 -25.87 -11.40 13.87
CA LEU A 4 -26.50 -11.07 12.61
C LEU A 4 -28.03 -11.12 12.81
N HIS A 5 -28.72 -10.14 12.29
CA HIS A 5 -30.19 -10.07 12.38
C HIS A 5 -30.81 -10.66 11.12
N GLU A 6 -32.06 -11.10 11.23
CA GLU A 6 -32.83 -11.53 10.09
C GLU A 6 -32.87 -10.41 9.03
N TYR A 7 -32.60 -10.79 7.77
CA TYR A 7 -32.46 -9.90 6.61
C TYR A 7 -31.22 -8.99 6.58
N ASP A 8 -30.25 -9.15 7.49
CA ASP A 8 -28.96 -8.51 7.27
C ASP A 8 -28.32 -9.06 5.99
N VAL A 9 -27.80 -8.15 5.18
CA VAL A 9 -27.09 -8.54 3.96
C VAL A 9 -25.73 -9.11 4.33
N ILE A 10 -25.37 -10.24 3.71
CA ILE A 10 -24.00 -10.73 3.66
C ILE A 10 -23.56 -10.76 2.20
N THR A 11 -22.38 -10.32 1.93
CA THR A 11 -21.84 -10.32 0.57
C THR A 11 -20.36 -10.60 0.56
N ALA A 12 -19.95 -11.52 -0.31
CA ALA A 12 -18.58 -11.76 -0.69
C ALA A 12 -18.25 -11.11 -2.03
N TYR A 13 -19.19 -10.42 -2.66
CA TYR A 13 -18.96 -9.72 -3.91
C TYR A 13 -18.20 -8.42 -3.65
N LYS A 14 -16.96 -8.38 -4.08
CA LYS A 14 -16.06 -7.24 -3.95
C LYS A 14 -15.87 -6.57 -5.30
N MET A 15 -15.83 -5.26 -5.29
CA MET A 15 -15.53 -4.45 -6.47
C MET A 15 -14.39 -3.49 -6.15
N THR A 16 -13.48 -3.32 -7.12
CA THR A 16 -12.39 -2.36 -7.06
C THR A 16 -12.58 -1.31 -8.15
N VAL A 17 -12.28 -0.07 -7.84
CA VAL A 17 -12.31 1.07 -8.77
C VAL A 17 -10.94 1.71 -8.91
N ASP A 18 -10.74 2.44 -10.00
CA ASP A 18 -9.50 3.13 -10.35
C ASP A 18 -9.15 4.29 -9.40
N THR A 19 -10.15 4.93 -8.83
CA THR A 19 -10.01 6.14 -8.01
C THR A 19 -10.40 5.83 -6.57
N ALA A 20 -9.49 6.05 -5.62
CA ALA A 20 -9.80 5.91 -4.20
C ALA A 20 -10.73 7.04 -3.73
N PHE A 21 -11.67 6.72 -2.85
CA PHE A 21 -12.68 7.67 -2.34
C PHE A 21 -12.84 7.58 -0.82
N ASP A 22 -13.21 8.72 -0.23
CA ASP A 22 -13.73 8.79 1.13
C ASP A 22 -15.24 8.50 1.06
N PRO A 23 -15.74 7.39 1.65
CA PRO A 23 -17.14 7.04 1.59
C PRO A 23 -18.06 8.13 2.12
N ALA A 24 -17.70 8.77 3.24
CA ALA A 24 -18.51 9.81 3.86
C ALA A 24 -18.56 11.08 2.99
N ALA A 25 -17.42 11.57 2.54
CA ALA A 25 -17.33 12.77 1.71
C ALA A 25 -17.99 12.59 0.35
N GLN A 26 -17.96 11.38 -0.22
CA GLN A 26 -18.56 11.08 -1.51
C GLN A 26 -19.99 10.54 -1.42
N GLY A 27 -20.56 10.46 -0.22
CA GLY A 27 -21.96 10.07 0.00
C GLY A 27 -22.24 8.58 -0.22
N PHE A 28 -21.21 7.71 -0.10
CA PHE A 28 -21.42 6.26 -0.11
C PHE A 28 -21.94 5.80 1.25
N THR A 29 -23.18 5.37 1.28
CA THR A 29 -23.85 4.82 2.47
C THR A 29 -24.36 3.42 2.17
N GLY A 30 -24.36 2.53 3.17
CA GLY A 30 -24.88 1.17 3.01
C GLY A 30 -26.29 1.18 2.42
N GLY A 31 -26.49 0.39 1.38
CA GLY A 31 -27.75 0.34 0.62
C GLY A 31 -27.87 1.36 -0.52
N LEU A 32 -26.89 2.25 -0.72
CA LEU A 32 -26.89 3.19 -1.85
C LEU A 32 -26.91 2.43 -3.18
N GLN A 33 -27.91 2.68 -4.02
CA GLN A 33 -27.94 2.13 -5.36
C GLN A 33 -27.08 2.95 -6.29
N ILE A 34 -26.16 2.28 -6.95
CA ILE A 34 -25.29 2.82 -8.00
C ILE A 34 -25.73 2.26 -9.33
N THR A 35 -25.77 3.13 -10.34
CA THR A 35 -26.12 2.76 -11.71
C THR A 35 -24.93 3.07 -12.64
N SER A 36 -24.67 2.18 -13.57
CA SER A 36 -23.62 2.39 -14.58
C SER A 36 -23.92 3.61 -15.46
N ALA A 37 -22.89 4.19 -16.04
CA ALA A 37 -23.03 5.40 -16.87
C ALA A 37 -23.91 5.19 -18.12
N ASP A 38 -24.00 3.96 -18.61
CA ASP A 38 -24.88 3.54 -19.71
C ASP A 38 -26.31 3.18 -19.26
N ASN A 39 -26.59 3.17 -17.96
CA ASN A 39 -27.85 2.78 -17.32
C ASN A 39 -28.25 1.30 -17.50
N GLU A 40 -27.34 0.44 -17.94
CA GLU A 40 -27.65 -0.98 -18.19
C GLU A 40 -27.38 -1.87 -16.98
N SER A 41 -26.55 -1.42 -16.03
CA SER A 41 -26.13 -2.19 -14.87
C SER A 41 -26.32 -1.43 -13.56
N LYS A 42 -26.61 -2.16 -12.48
CA LYS A 42 -26.79 -1.59 -11.15
C LYS A 42 -26.19 -2.49 -10.08
N PHE A 43 -25.83 -1.90 -8.95
CA PHE A 43 -25.54 -2.61 -7.70
C PHE A 43 -25.93 -1.74 -6.51
N ARG A 44 -25.93 -2.34 -5.32
CA ARG A 44 -25.97 -1.61 -4.05
C ARG A 44 -24.62 -1.69 -3.37
N TYR A 45 -24.14 -0.52 -2.94
CA TYR A 45 -22.95 -0.40 -2.11
C TYR A 45 -23.28 -0.89 -0.70
N GLU A 46 -22.41 -1.71 -0.11
CA GLU A 46 -22.55 -2.15 1.29
C GLU A 46 -21.58 -1.36 2.19
N SER A 47 -20.31 -1.49 1.97
CA SER A 47 -19.27 -0.84 2.77
C SER A 47 -17.92 -0.86 2.07
N ALA A 48 -17.06 0.10 2.39
CA ALA A 48 -15.66 0.05 2.00
C ALA A 48 -14.95 -1.16 2.64
N ILE A 49 -13.98 -1.70 1.93
CA ILE A 49 -13.10 -2.75 2.45
C ILE A 49 -11.87 -2.08 3.04
N ILE A 50 -11.66 -2.27 4.34
CA ILE A 50 -10.43 -1.89 5.01
C ILE A 50 -9.48 -3.08 4.83
N PRO A 51 -8.34 -2.91 4.14
CA PRO A 51 -7.38 -3.99 4.03
C PRO A 51 -6.81 -4.33 5.42
N ASP A 52 -6.53 -5.61 5.67
CA ASP A 52 -5.89 -6.05 6.92
C ASP A 52 -4.54 -5.33 7.13
N TYR A 53 -3.87 -5.02 6.04
CA TYR A 53 -2.66 -4.20 6.01
C TYR A 53 -2.43 -3.62 4.61
N VAL A 54 -1.71 -2.51 4.57
CA VAL A 54 -1.12 -1.97 3.33
C VAL A 54 0.30 -2.51 3.22
N GLU A 55 0.64 -3.17 2.12
CA GLU A 55 1.97 -3.73 1.93
C GLU A 55 2.90 -2.76 1.20
N LEU A 56 4.10 -2.59 1.76
CA LEU A 56 5.20 -1.83 1.19
C LEU A 56 6.39 -2.77 0.98
N PHE A 57 6.83 -2.91 -0.25
CA PHE A 57 8.01 -3.72 -0.60
C PHE A 57 9.27 -2.92 -0.34
N VAL A 58 10.23 -3.53 0.36
CA VAL A 58 11.45 -2.88 0.80
C VAL A 58 12.66 -3.56 0.17
N LYS A 59 13.62 -2.76 -0.27
CA LYS A 59 14.97 -3.20 -0.65
C LYS A 59 16.00 -2.31 0.01
N THR A 60 17.21 -2.81 0.13
CA THR A 60 18.34 -2.05 0.67
C THR A 60 19.42 -1.92 -0.39
N PHE A 61 19.87 -0.70 -0.65
CA PHE A 61 20.94 -0.43 -1.58
C PHE A 61 21.94 0.56 -1.00
N ALA A 62 23.20 0.44 -1.43
CA ALA A 62 24.22 1.47 -1.21
C ALA A 62 23.90 2.69 -2.09
N ILE A 63 23.24 3.66 -1.50
CA ILE A 63 22.81 4.90 -2.18
C ILE A 63 23.89 5.97 -2.02
N ARG A 64 24.21 6.66 -3.11
CA ARG A 64 25.04 7.87 -3.10
C ARG A 64 24.27 9.06 -3.66
N GLN A 65 24.68 10.24 -3.24
CA GLN A 65 24.19 11.49 -3.81
C GLN A 65 25.07 11.91 -4.99
N ILE A 66 24.43 12.34 -6.07
CA ILE A 66 25.09 13.00 -7.21
C ILE A 66 24.45 14.37 -7.38
N THR A 67 25.18 15.44 -7.08
CA THR A 67 24.74 16.79 -7.37
C THR A 67 24.99 17.11 -8.84
N ILE A 68 23.96 17.59 -9.52
CA ILE A 68 24.00 17.90 -10.95
C ILE A 68 23.81 19.40 -11.21
N GLN A 69 24.34 19.83 -12.34
CA GLN A 69 24.20 21.19 -12.87
C GLN A 69 23.95 21.17 -14.38
N SER A 70 23.62 22.31 -14.97
CA SER A 70 23.36 22.43 -16.42
C SER A 70 22.31 21.43 -16.90
N VAL A 71 21.22 21.31 -16.14
CA VAL A 71 20.17 20.32 -16.39
C VAL A 71 19.33 20.71 -17.60
N THR A 72 19.14 19.78 -18.51
CA THR A 72 18.17 19.85 -19.61
C THR A 72 17.21 18.69 -19.49
N GLY A 73 15.92 18.93 -19.71
CA GLY A 73 14.86 17.91 -19.54
C GLY A 73 14.61 17.56 -18.06
N THR A 74 13.98 16.43 -17.81
CA THR A 74 13.56 16.02 -16.45
C THR A 74 14.06 14.63 -16.12
N PHE A 75 14.77 14.50 -15.01
CA PHE A 75 15.06 13.23 -14.39
C PHE A 75 13.89 12.83 -13.46
N SER A 76 13.61 11.54 -13.39
CA SER A 76 12.56 10.99 -12.52
C SER A 76 13.10 9.79 -11.73
N VAL A 77 12.52 9.52 -10.58
CA VAL A 77 12.75 8.29 -9.83
C VAL A 77 12.45 7.09 -10.72
N GLY A 78 13.30 6.06 -10.66
CA GLY A 78 13.24 4.90 -11.54
C GLY A 78 13.99 5.08 -12.87
N ASN A 79 14.39 6.30 -13.26
CA ASN A 79 15.26 6.47 -14.42
C ASN A 79 16.64 5.87 -14.16
N THR A 80 17.24 5.34 -15.21
CA THR A 80 18.64 4.97 -15.22
C THR A 80 19.46 6.13 -15.78
N ILE A 81 20.40 6.67 -15.02
CA ILE A 81 21.40 7.60 -15.54
C ILE A 81 22.56 6.83 -16.16
N THR A 82 23.09 7.37 -17.25
CA THR A 82 24.21 6.79 -18.00
C THR A 82 25.24 7.87 -18.26
N LYS A 83 26.53 7.54 -18.03
CA LYS A 83 27.68 8.25 -18.60
C LYS A 83 28.41 7.34 -19.56
N GLY A 84 29.16 7.94 -20.49
CA GLY A 84 29.88 7.20 -21.53
C GLY A 84 28.99 6.82 -22.71
N SER A 85 29.55 6.04 -23.63
CA SER A 85 28.85 5.61 -24.85
C SER A 85 29.40 4.27 -25.36
N GLY A 86 28.63 3.60 -26.21
CA GLY A 86 29.01 2.32 -26.78
C GLY A 86 29.14 1.24 -25.71
N SER A 87 30.29 0.53 -25.70
CA SER A 87 30.60 -0.51 -24.71
C SER A 87 31.09 0.01 -23.37
N ASP A 88 31.53 1.28 -23.31
CA ASP A 88 32.20 1.87 -22.15
C ASP A 88 31.24 2.82 -21.43
N THR A 89 30.34 2.24 -20.63
CA THR A 89 29.31 2.98 -19.94
C THR A 89 29.29 2.70 -18.44
N THR A 90 28.84 3.69 -17.67
CA THR A 90 28.50 3.51 -16.27
C THR A 90 27.02 3.94 -16.08
N THR A 91 26.26 3.07 -15.46
CA THR A 91 24.84 3.30 -15.24
C THR A 91 24.49 3.19 -13.75
N ALA A 92 23.46 3.93 -13.30
CA ALA A 92 22.86 3.78 -11.98
C ALA A 92 21.39 4.18 -12.01
N VAL A 93 20.57 3.55 -11.17
CA VAL A 93 19.14 3.86 -11.04
C VAL A 93 18.95 4.98 -10.03
N ILE A 94 18.07 5.93 -10.33
CA ILE A 94 17.66 7.00 -9.43
C ILE A 94 16.56 6.47 -8.48
N TYR A 95 16.81 6.57 -7.16
CA TYR A 95 15.87 6.21 -6.10
C TYR A 95 15.31 7.42 -5.35
N GLY A 96 15.80 8.62 -5.61
CA GLY A 96 15.27 9.84 -5.01
C GLY A 96 15.83 11.07 -5.71
N ILE A 97 15.11 12.16 -5.67
CA ILE A 97 15.50 13.45 -6.23
C ILE A 97 15.15 14.53 -5.21
N ASN A 98 16.11 15.39 -4.91
CA ASN A 98 15.87 16.58 -4.09
C ASN A 98 16.55 17.78 -4.78
N GLY A 99 15.77 18.57 -5.49
CA GLY A 99 16.26 19.65 -6.33
C GLY A 99 17.28 19.13 -7.38
N THR A 100 18.53 19.57 -7.26
CA THR A 100 19.62 19.14 -8.14
C THR A 100 20.40 17.93 -7.61
N ILE A 101 19.94 17.29 -6.55
CA ILE A 101 20.61 16.11 -5.97
C ILE A 101 19.85 14.85 -6.43
N LEU A 102 20.53 13.99 -7.15
CA LEU A 102 20.06 12.64 -7.49
C LEU A 102 20.61 11.66 -6.46
N HIS A 103 19.72 10.87 -5.86
CA HIS A 103 20.07 9.75 -5.00
C HIS A 103 20.07 8.48 -5.85
N VAL A 104 21.25 7.94 -6.12
CA VAL A 104 21.41 6.82 -7.05
C VAL A 104 21.91 5.57 -6.34
N GLY A 105 21.48 4.42 -6.83
CA GLY A 105 21.93 3.11 -6.37
C GLY A 105 23.34 2.74 -6.84
N PRO A 106 23.74 1.48 -6.62
CA PRO A 106 25.02 0.97 -7.06
C PRO A 106 25.21 1.15 -8.56
N SER A 107 26.43 1.54 -8.94
CA SER A 107 26.81 1.69 -10.33
C SER A 107 27.06 0.33 -11.00
N THR A 108 26.59 0.20 -12.24
CA THR A 108 27.03 -0.88 -13.15
C THR A 108 28.00 -0.30 -14.15
N ILE A 109 29.24 -0.80 -14.13
CA ILE A 109 30.33 -0.34 -14.99
C ILE A 109 30.55 -1.37 -16.09
N ASN A 110 30.47 -0.95 -17.35
CA ASN A 110 30.70 -1.78 -18.52
C ASN A 110 31.97 -1.36 -19.25
N GLY A 111 32.68 -2.32 -19.84
CA GLY A 111 33.91 -2.09 -20.59
C GLY A 111 34.98 -1.41 -19.76
N SER A 112 35.59 -0.35 -20.29
CA SER A 112 36.54 0.51 -19.60
C SER A 112 35.92 1.74 -18.93
N GLY A 113 34.61 1.70 -18.65
CA GLY A 113 33.90 2.73 -17.88
C GLY A 113 34.54 2.95 -16.50
N SER A 114 34.22 4.06 -15.87
CA SER A 114 34.66 4.40 -14.51
C SER A 114 33.51 4.94 -13.70
N GLU A 115 33.60 4.94 -12.36
CA GLU A 115 32.62 5.56 -11.48
C GLU A 115 32.29 6.99 -11.90
N PHE A 116 31.08 7.46 -11.51
CA PHE A 116 30.69 8.86 -11.71
C PHE A 116 31.68 9.79 -11.00
N ALA A 117 32.05 10.86 -11.68
CA ALA A 117 32.97 11.87 -11.17
C ALA A 117 32.51 13.29 -11.56
N ALA A 118 33.07 14.28 -10.89
CA ALA A 118 32.83 15.68 -11.22
C ALA A 118 33.19 15.98 -12.70
N GLY A 119 32.31 16.72 -13.38
CA GLY A 119 32.43 17.05 -14.79
C GLY A 119 31.88 16.02 -15.76
N ASP A 120 31.49 14.84 -15.29
CA ASP A 120 30.87 13.83 -16.17
C ASP A 120 29.54 14.34 -16.74
N SER A 121 29.33 14.12 -18.03
CA SER A 121 28.04 14.27 -18.67
C SER A 121 27.20 13.02 -18.43
N ILE A 122 25.99 13.18 -17.94
CA ILE A 122 25.03 12.09 -17.69
C ILE A 122 23.73 12.34 -18.45
N SER A 123 23.06 11.25 -18.83
CA SER A 123 21.72 11.31 -19.45
C SER A 123 20.84 10.17 -18.95
N ASN A 124 19.51 10.31 -19.10
CA ASN A 124 18.56 9.21 -18.80
C ASN A 124 18.09 8.47 -20.07
N GLY A 125 18.68 8.75 -21.23
CA GLY A 125 18.28 8.14 -22.49
C GLY A 125 16.89 8.56 -23.03
N ALA A 126 16.12 9.36 -22.26
CA ALA A 126 14.78 9.81 -22.57
C ALA A 126 14.68 11.35 -22.73
N GLY A 127 15.81 12.01 -23.02
CA GLY A 127 15.88 13.45 -23.29
C GLY A 127 16.35 14.31 -22.12
N ALA A 128 16.59 13.77 -20.94
CA ALA A 128 17.25 14.51 -19.87
C ALA A 128 18.76 14.31 -19.89
N SER A 129 19.49 15.40 -19.66
CA SER A 129 20.93 15.41 -19.53
C SER A 129 21.38 16.42 -18.49
N ALA A 130 22.56 16.20 -17.90
CA ALA A 130 23.15 17.09 -16.92
C ALA A 130 24.66 16.87 -16.84
N THR A 131 25.35 17.75 -16.12
CA THR A 131 26.76 17.57 -15.76
C THR A 131 26.85 17.34 -14.25
N VAL A 132 27.68 16.39 -13.82
CA VAL A 132 27.99 16.19 -12.41
C VAL A 132 28.79 17.40 -11.88
N ALA A 133 28.30 18.02 -10.81
CA ALA A 133 28.93 19.22 -10.23
C ALA A 133 30.29 18.88 -9.60
N THR A 134 31.14 19.90 -9.42
CA THR A 134 32.40 19.78 -8.68
C THR A 134 32.12 19.37 -7.23
N GLY A 135 32.79 18.31 -6.75
CA GLY A 135 32.50 17.74 -5.43
C GLY A 135 31.12 17.07 -5.32
N GLY A 136 30.41 16.90 -6.47
CA GLY A 136 29.02 16.48 -6.51
C GLY A 136 28.78 14.98 -6.32
N VAL A 137 29.80 14.16 -6.09
CA VAL A 137 29.64 12.71 -5.86
C VAL A 137 29.91 12.41 -4.38
N GLY A 138 28.86 12.05 -3.66
CA GLY A 138 28.94 11.69 -2.25
C GLY A 138 29.36 10.23 -2.00
N THR A 139 29.68 9.93 -0.75
CA THR A 139 29.93 8.56 -0.27
C THR A 139 28.62 7.76 -0.29
N ALA A 140 28.68 6.51 -0.72
CA ALA A 140 27.53 5.62 -0.68
C ALA A 140 27.26 5.12 0.74
N SER A 141 25.99 5.02 1.12
CA SER A 141 25.55 4.37 2.37
C SER A 141 24.29 3.55 2.13
N ASN A 142 24.11 2.47 2.91
CA ASN A 142 22.97 1.59 2.77
C ASN A 142 21.70 2.32 3.22
N LYS A 143 20.70 2.34 2.34
CA LYS A 143 19.38 2.94 2.58
C LYS A 143 18.28 2.00 2.15
N PHE A 144 17.17 2.03 2.87
CA PHE A 144 15.92 1.40 2.44
C PHE A 144 15.31 2.21 1.30
N VAL A 145 14.80 1.50 0.32
CA VAL A 145 13.96 2.04 -0.74
C VAL A 145 12.65 1.25 -0.78
N PHE A 146 11.57 1.91 -1.15
CA PHE A 146 10.22 1.41 -0.98
C PHE A 146 9.44 1.43 -2.28
N SER A 147 8.55 0.43 -2.45
CA SER A 147 7.56 0.39 -3.51
C SER A 147 6.21 -0.06 -2.96
N SER A 148 5.13 0.47 -3.49
CA SER A 148 3.77 0.00 -3.19
C SER A 148 3.36 -1.25 -3.98
N THR A 149 4.17 -1.67 -4.94
CA THR A 149 3.92 -2.84 -5.79
C THR A 149 5.15 -3.73 -5.87
N SER A 150 4.94 -5.04 -5.85
CA SER A 150 6.01 -6.02 -6.07
C SER A 150 6.65 -5.82 -7.44
N GLY A 151 7.97 -5.62 -7.48
CA GLY A 151 8.70 -5.35 -8.72
C GLY A 151 8.45 -3.98 -9.36
N GLY A 152 7.76 -3.08 -8.66
CA GLY A 152 7.52 -1.71 -9.12
C GLY A 152 8.73 -0.80 -9.00
N THR A 153 8.52 0.49 -9.23
CA THR A 153 9.54 1.51 -9.01
C THR A 153 9.75 1.73 -7.51
N TYR A 154 10.99 1.70 -7.08
CA TYR A 154 11.38 1.95 -5.70
C TYR A 154 11.87 3.37 -5.52
N ASP A 155 11.56 3.99 -4.39
CA ASP A 155 12.09 5.31 -4.02
C ASP A 155 12.47 5.39 -2.53
N LEU A 156 13.24 6.43 -2.19
CA LEU A 156 13.74 6.70 -0.83
C LEU A 156 12.70 7.31 0.11
N ARG A 157 11.54 7.71 -0.38
CA ARG A 157 10.52 8.41 0.42
C ARG A 157 11.08 9.58 1.23
N LEU A 158 11.77 10.48 0.55
CA LEU A 158 12.39 11.66 1.17
C LEU A 158 11.33 12.73 1.48
N ILE A 159 11.12 13.05 2.74
CA ILE A 159 10.22 14.15 3.15
C ILE A 159 10.70 15.48 2.58
N SER A 160 12.02 15.72 2.60
CA SER A 160 12.60 16.95 2.03
C SER A 160 12.31 17.16 0.54
N ALA A 161 12.00 16.07 -0.18
CA ALA A 161 11.56 16.10 -1.58
C ALA A 161 10.03 16.08 -1.72
N GLY A 162 9.28 16.10 -0.62
CA GLY A 162 7.82 16.11 -0.62
C GLY A 162 7.15 14.76 -0.94
N ASN A 163 7.89 13.65 -0.88
CA ASN A 163 7.36 12.31 -1.15
C ASN A 163 7.59 11.30 -0.01
N GLY A 164 7.68 11.78 1.23
CA GLY A 164 7.69 10.93 2.42
C GLY A 164 6.46 10.02 2.53
N PHE A 165 6.43 9.16 3.53
CA PHE A 165 5.24 8.35 3.80
C PHE A 165 4.14 9.20 4.41
N GLU A 166 2.94 9.08 3.85
CA GLU A 166 1.71 9.42 4.53
C GLU A 166 1.07 8.10 5.00
N LEU A 167 1.16 7.83 6.30
CA LEU A 167 0.62 6.63 6.92
C LEU A 167 -0.63 7.00 7.72
N PHE A 168 -1.73 6.30 7.47
CA PHE A 168 -2.98 6.53 8.19
C PHE A 168 -2.98 5.79 9.53
N ASN A 169 -3.47 6.43 10.57
CA ASN A 169 -3.48 5.89 11.93
C ASN A 169 -4.70 4.98 12.25
N ASP A 170 -5.38 4.51 11.22
CA ASP A 170 -6.55 3.62 11.30
C ASP A 170 -6.27 2.23 10.75
N ARG A 171 -5.04 1.93 10.33
CA ARG A 171 -4.69 0.69 9.64
C ARG A 171 -3.30 0.18 9.93
N SER A 172 -3.03 -1.05 9.47
CA SER A 172 -1.70 -1.67 9.55
C SER A 172 -0.91 -1.45 8.26
N TYR A 173 0.41 -1.32 8.42
CA TYR A 173 1.36 -1.29 7.31
C TYR A 173 2.38 -2.40 7.47
N ARG A 174 2.51 -3.22 6.42
CA ARG A 174 3.47 -4.30 6.36
C ARG A 174 4.63 -3.91 5.46
N PHE A 175 5.82 -3.85 6.03
CA PHE A 175 7.07 -3.66 5.31
C PHE A 175 7.63 -5.04 4.95
N ASN A 176 7.47 -5.43 3.69
CA ASN A 176 7.94 -6.71 3.16
C ASN A 176 9.44 -6.64 2.97
N LEU A 177 10.17 -7.44 3.75
CA LEU A 177 11.62 -7.50 3.80
C LEU A 177 12.18 -8.81 3.21
N ALA A 178 11.39 -9.48 2.38
CA ALA A 178 11.76 -10.77 1.80
C ALA A 178 12.89 -10.71 0.77
N ASP A 179 13.14 -9.54 0.17
CA ASP A 179 14.20 -9.38 -0.81
C ASP A 179 15.58 -9.57 -0.17
N SER A 180 16.46 -10.34 -0.81
CA SER A 180 17.79 -10.68 -0.30
C SER A 180 18.70 -9.47 -0.04
N THR A 181 18.44 -8.34 -0.69
CA THR A 181 19.18 -7.08 -0.44
C THR A 181 18.99 -6.55 0.97
N ASN A 182 17.91 -6.98 1.68
CA ASN A 182 17.66 -6.60 3.07
C ASN A 182 18.44 -7.44 4.08
N SER A 183 19.14 -8.50 3.67
CA SER A 183 19.89 -9.34 4.59
C SER A 183 20.93 -8.53 5.38
N GLY A 184 20.88 -8.64 6.72
CA GLY A 184 21.73 -7.86 7.62
C GLY A 184 21.25 -6.43 7.88
N HIS A 185 20.05 -6.05 7.41
CA HIS A 185 19.45 -4.74 7.62
C HIS A 185 18.08 -4.89 8.26
N VAL A 186 17.85 -4.25 9.40
CA VAL A 186 16.58 -4.34 10.15
C VAL A 186 15.85 -3.01 10.06
N PHE A 187 14.72 -3.01 9.35
CA PHE A 187 13.82 -1.85 9.28
C PHE A 187 13.16 -1.62 10.65
N ALA A 188 13.21 -0.40 11.13
CA ALA A 188 12.59 0.01 12.38
C ALA A 188 11.99 1.42 12.27
N LEU A 189 11.09 1.74 13.17
CA LEU A 189 10.52 3.07 13.36
C LEU A 189 10.90 3.61 14.74
N SER A 190 11.04 4.93 14.86
CA SER A 190 11.28 5.64 16.12
C SER A 190 10.63 7.00 16.12
N THR A 191 10.36 7.59 17.27
CA THR A 191 9.98 9.00 17.44
C THR A 191 11.18 9.94 17.38
N THR A 192 12.39 9.39 17.40
CA THR A 192 13.67 10.10 17.29
C THR A 192 14.33 9.79 15.96
N ILE A 193 14.92 10.79 15.31
CA ILE A 193 15.71 10.57 14.07
C ILE A 193 16.75 9.50 14.32
N ASN A 194 16.79 8.49 13.42
CA ASN A 194 17.73 7.39 13.46
C ASN A 194 17.69 6.51 14.74
N GLY A 195 16.62 6.59 15.53
CA GLY A 195 16.37 5.74 16.69
C GLY A 195 17.51 5.76 17.72
N GLU A 196 18.04 4.60 18.06
CA GLU A 196 19.12 4.39 19.04
C GLU A 196 20.47 5.01 18.61
N TRP A 197 20.58 5.49 17.40
CA TRP A 197 21.79 6.08 16.85
C TRP A 197 21.79 7.60 16.88
N GLY A 198 20.65 8.21 17.15
CA GLY A 198 20.49 9.65 17.15
C GLY A 198 20.83 10.33 15.81
N SER A 199 20.84 11.63 15.82
CA SER A 199 21.13 12.44 14.62
C SER A 199 22.60 12.41 14.21
N ASP A 200 23.49 12.12 15.14
CA ASP A 200 24.95 12.01 14.90
C ASP A 200 25.40 10.61 14.46
N GLY A 201 24.51 9.63 14.53
CA GLY A 201 24.78 8.24 14.12
C GLY A 201 25.61 7.44 15.14
N THR A 202 25.70 7.90 16.39
CA THR A 202 26.49 7.26 17.45
C THR A 202 25.61 6.92 18.63
N ALA A 203 25.43 5.63 18.90
CA ALA A 203 24.61 5.15 20.00
C ALA A 203 25.23 5.45 21.40
N GLY A 204 24.38 5.67 22.39
CA GLY A 204 24.76 5.81 23.79
C GLY A 204 24.97 7.24 24.26
N ASN A 205 24.38 8.21 23.58
CA ASN A 205 24.47 9.64 23.91
C ASN A 205 23.08 10.31 24.03
N SER A 206 23.03 11.64 24.18
CA SER A 206 21.83 12.37 24.58
C SER A 206 20.82 12.64 23.46
N ASP A 207 21.17 12.42 22.19
CA ASP A 207 20.26 12.59 21.05
C ASP A 207 19.64 11.28 20.57
N ASP A 208 19.95 10.18 21.26
CA ASP A 208 19.41 8.84 21.00
C ASP A 208 17.96 8.73 21.43
N GLY A 209 17.25 7.87 20.73
CA GLY A 209 15.91 7.41 21.05
C GLY A 209 15.83 5.91 21.21
N THR A 210 14.65 5.40 21.03
CA THR A 210 14.37 3.97 21.08
C THR A 210 13.46 3.57 19.91
N GLU A 211 13.50 2.30 19.56
CA GLU A 211 12.56 1.75 18.59
C GLU A 211 11.10 1.94 19.04
N TYR A 212 10.24 2.37 18.13
CA TYR A 212 8.80 2.35 18.31
C TYR A 212 8.27 0.93 18.09
N THR A 213 7.79 0.30 19.15
CA THR A 213 7.34 -1.10 19.13
C THR A 213 5.84 -1.29 19.29
N THR A 214 5.08 -0.22 19.53
CA THR A 214 3.62 -0.30 19.68
C THR A 214 2.97 -0.80 18.40
N GLY A 215 2.19 -1.89 18.51
CA GLY A 215 1.54 -2.52 17.36
C GLY A 215 2.48 -3.25 16.39
N LYS A 216 3.78 -3.38 16.74
CA LYS A 216 4.77 -4.09 15.93
C LYS A 216 4.57 -5.59 15.98
N THR A 217 4.60 -6.24 14.82
CA THR A 217 4.73 -7.69 14.64
C THR A 217 5.78 -8.01 13.60
N THR A 218 6.41 -9.17 13.70
CA THR A 218 7.46 -9.60 12.79
C THR A 218 7.24 -11.03 12.35
N ASN A 219 7.69 -11.38 11.14
CA ASN A 219 7.67 -12.74 10.64
C ASN A 219 8.91 -13.04 9.80
N GLY A 220 9.38 -14.27 9.88
CA GLY A 220 10.45 -14.81 9.06
C GLY A 220 11.84 -14.22 9.35
N THR A 221 12.80 -14.60 8.53
CA THR A 221 14.18 -14.09 8.54
C THR A 221 14.34 -13.03 7.45
N ILE A 222 14.75 -11.83 7.81
CA ILE A 222 14.94 -10.72 6.88
C ILE A 222 15.88 -11.13 5.72
N GLY A 223 15.51 -10.79 4.50
CA GLY A 223 16.19 -11.23 3.28
C GLY A 223 15.73 -12.60 2.78
N SER A 224 14.72 -13.22 3.39
CA SER A 224 14.16 -14.52 3.01
C SER A 224 12.67 -14.43 2.75
N SER A 225 12.14 -15.32 1.93
CA SER A 225 10.70 -15.37 1.58
C SER A 225 9.81 -15.35 2.82
N GLY A 226 8.78 -14.51 2.79
CA GLY A 226 7.82 -14.35 3.88
C GLY A 226 8.26 -13.41 5.00
N ALA A 227 9.48 -12.84 4.95
CA ALA A 227 9.94 -11.91 5.96
C ALA A 227 9.21 -10.56 5.88
N TYR A 228 8.71 -10.08 7.01
CA TYR A 228 8.14 -8.75 7.12
C TYR A 228 8.23 -8.18 8.55
N ILE A 229 8.10 -6.87 8.64
CA ILE A 229 7.79 -6.13 9.87
C ILE A 229 6.49 -5.37 9.60
N GLN A 230 5.53 -5.49 10.52
CA GLN A 230 4.23 -4.83 10.40
C GLN A 230 3.97 -3.98 11.63
N TYR A 231 3.40 -2.79 11.43
CA TYR A 231 2.93 -1.90 12.48
C TYR A 231 1.43 -1.68 12.32
N ALA A 232 0.67 -1.91 13.39
CA ALA A 232 -0.75 -1.54 13.49
C ALA A 232 -0.84 -0.17 14.16
N PHE A 233 -1.25 0.84 13.39
CA PHE A 233 -1.41 2.19 13.89
C PHE A 233 -2.83 2.46 14.39
N THR A 234 -2.93 3.33 15.40
CA THR A 234 -4.20 3.73 16.03
C THR A 234 -4.21 5.25 16.21
N SER A 235 -5.35 5.80 16.59
CA SER A 235 -5.49 7.24 16.89
C SER A 235 -4.55 7.76 17.98
N THR A 236 -3.93 6.88 18.75
CA THR A 236 -2.94 7.23 19.79
C THR A 236 -1.50 7.07 19.33
N SER A 237 -1.28 6.63 18.09
CA SER A 237 0.07 6.52 17.52
C SER A 237 0.69 7.91 17.32
N PRO A 238 2.02 8.03 17.45
CA PRO A 238 2.71 9.31 17.20
C PRO A 238 2.40 9.86 15.80
N THR A 239 2.26 11.18 15.70
CA THR A 239 2.00 11.87 14.42
C THR A 239 3.23 11.95 13.53
N LEU A 240 4.42 11.77 14.09
CA LEU A 240 5.69 11.74 13.37
C LEU A 240 6.51 10.54 13.84
N LEU A 241 6.92 9.73 12.90
CA LEU A 241 7.83 8.62 13.09
C LEU A 241 8.92 8.68 12.02
N TYR A 242 10.13 8.27 12.40
CA TYR A 242 11.29 8.17 11.54
C TYR A 242 11.59 6.70 11.29
N TRP A 243 11.80 6.29 10.04
CA TRP A 243 12.30 4.96 9.71
C TRP A 243 13.83 4.96 9.71
N TYR A 244 14.43 3.87 10.13
CA TYR A 244 15.87 3.71 10.19
C TYR A 244 16.27 2.24 10.15
N ASN A 245 17.56 1.96 10.04
CA ASN A 245 18.14 0.62 10.16
C ASN A 245 18.66 0.42 11.58
N SER A 246 18.04 -0.49 12.33
CA SER A 246 18.36 -0.72 13.74
C SER A 246 19.52 -1.71 13.96
N VAL A 247 20.22 -2.15 12.90
CA VAL A 247 21.39 -3.01 13.08
C VAL A 247 22.53 -2.26 13.74
N THR A 248 23.00 -2.79 14.87
CA THR A 248 24.10 -2.24 15.65
C THR A 248 25.39 -2.12 14.82
N GLY A 249 26.09 -1.01 14.97
CA GLY A 249 27.42 -0.77 14.39
C GLY A 249 27.43 -0.12 13.01
N THR A 250 26.28 0.26 12.45
CA THR A 250 26.25 0.97 11.17
C THR A 250 26.04 2.47 11.37
N ALA A 251 27.09 3.22 11.59
CA ALA A 251 27.11 4.68 11.53
C ALA A 251 26.58 5.23 10.16
N ALA A 252 26.38 4.36 9.20
CA ALA A 252 25.89 4.66 7.86
C ALA A 252 24.41 5.11 7.83
N ASN A 253 23.67 5.03 8.92
CA ASN A 253 22.27 5.43 8.97
C ASN A 253 22.06 6.94 9.05
N SER A 254 23.08 7.67 9.54
CA SER A 254 23.00 9.10 9.82
C SER A 254 23.23 10.01 8.61
N SER A 255 23.77 9.52 7.52
CA SER A 255 24.35 10.40 6.48
C SER A 255 23.37 10.95 5.45
N PHE A 256 22.10 10.60 5.50
CA PHE A 256 21.07 11.27 4.72
C PHE A 256 19.99 11.80 5.65
N GLY A 257 19.87 13.12 5.77
CA GLY A 257 18.64 13.72 6.21
C GLY A 257 17.48 13.17 5.36
N GLY A 258 16.31 12.97 5.93
CA GLY A 258 15.15 12.52 5.18
C GLY A 258 14.88 11.02 5.24
N SER A 259 15.24 10.41 6.33
CA SER A 259 14.73 9.10 6.72
C SER A 259 13.52 9.30 7.61
N GLU A 260 12.39 9.70 7.02
CA GLU A 260 11.23 10.14 7.78
C GLU A 260 9.97 9.49 7.23
N ALA A 261 9.23 8.84 8.11
CA ALA A 261 7.84 8.49 7.89
C ALA A 261 7.00 9.28 8.89
N TYR A 262 5.86 9.80 8.49
CA TYR A 262 4.96 10.43 9.45
C TYR A 262 3.54 9.94 9.28
N LEU A 263 2.82 9.95 10.40
CA LEU A 263 1.41 9.61 10.45
C LEU A 263 0.59 10.89 10.41
N THR A 264 -0.38 10.95 9.51
CA THR A 264 -1.38 12.00 9.54
C THR A 264 -2.53 11.59 10.45
N THR A 265 -2.87 12.43 11.43
CA THR A 265 -4.00 12.19 12.32
C THR A 265 -5.31 12.75 11.79
N THR A 266 -5.26 13.51 10.70
CA THR A 266 -6.40 14.31 10.20
C THR A 266 -6.92 13.87 8.84
N SER A 267 -6.30 12.90 8.18
CA SER A 267 -6.78 12.46 6.87
C SER A 267 -7.91 11.46 7.04
N THR A 268 -8.98 11.73 6.36
CA THR A 268 -10.07 10.77 6.19
C THR A 268 -9.58 9.66 5.26
N PRO A 269 -9.60 8.39 5.68
CA PRO A 269 -9.08 7.32 4.88
C PRO A 269 -9.86 7.15 3.59
N THR A 270 -9.13 6.95 2.48
CA THR A 270 -9.73 6.65 1.18
C THR A 270 -9.62 5.17 0.86
N PHE A 271 -10.61 4.66 0.16
CA PHE A 271 -10.73 3.25 -0.21
C PHE A 271 -11.03 3.12 -1.69
N ASN A 272 -10.51 2.11 -2.35
CA ASN A 272 -10.84 1.78 -3.73
C ASN A 272 -11.49 0.40 -3.87
N GLU A 273 -11.65 -0.35 -2.78
CA GLU A 273 -12.36 -1.62 -2.72
C GLU A 273 -13.57 -1.52 -1.80
N PHE A 274 -14.67 -2.16 -2.19
CA PHE A 274 -15.90 -2.19 -1.42
C PHE A 274 -16.73 -3.43 -1.70
N TYR A 275 -17.58 -3.77 -0.74
CA TYR A 275 -18.59 -4.82 -0.86
C TYR A 275 -19.83 -4.30 -1.56
N ILE A 276 -20.40 -5.14 -2.43
CA ILE A 276 -21.63 -4.85 -3.18
C ILE A 276 -22.62 -6.01 -3.11
N TYR A 277 -23.89 -5.71 -3.38
CA TYR A 277 -24.97 -6.69 -3.47
C TYR A 277 -26.07 -6.20 -4.43
N ASP A 278 -27.14 -6.97 -4.64
CA ASP A 278 -28.23 -6.67 -5.58
C ASP A 278 -27.70 -6.24 -6.96
N VAL A 279 -26.80 -7.07 -7.49
CA VAL A 279 -26.13 -6.77 -8.75
C VAL A 279 -27.03 -7.14 -9.92
N GLU A 280 -27.32 -6.17 -10.78
CA GLU A 280 -28.05 -6.34 -12.04
C GLU A 280 -27.14 -5.94 -13.20
N GLY A 281 -27.33 -6.61 -14.36
CA GLY A 281 -26.53 -6.35 -15.56
C GLY A 281 -25.10 -6.89 -15.46
N THR A 282 -24.23 -6.39 -16.31
CA THR A 282 -22.83 -6.82 -16.39
C THR A 282 -21.89 -5.69 -16.10
N TRP A 283 -21.00 -5.88 -15.13
CA TRP A 283 -19.94 -4.94 -14.81
C TRP A 283 -18.61 -5.47 -15.36
N THR A 284 -18.02 -4.76 -16.31
CA THR A 284 -16.82 -5.19 -17.03
C THR A 284 -15.61 -4.39 -16.55
N ASN A 285 -14.54 -5.10 -16.18
CA ASN A 285 -13.28 -4.48 -15.74
C ASN A 285 -12.70 -3.57 -16.83
N SER A 286 -12.21 -2.43 -16.42
CA SER A 286 -11.61 -1.37 -17.26
C SER A 286 -12.55 -0.77 -18.31
N THR A 287 -13.86 -1.06 -18.24
CA THR A 287 -14.86 -0.56 -19.19
C THR A 287 -16.07 0.07 -18.49
N SER A 288 -16.67 -0.66 -17.53
CA SER A 288 -17.85 -0.14 -16.82
C SER A 288 -17.48 1.01 -15.92
N THR A 289 -18.25 2.09 -16.01
CA THR A 289 -18.08 3.30 -15.20
C THR A 289 -19.37 3.67 -14.51
N PHE A 290 -19.27 4.39 -13.41
CA PHE A 290 -20.39 5.05 -12.74
C PHE A 290 -19.97 6.41 -12.20
N VAL A 291 -20.93 7.27 -11.91
CA VAL A 291 -20.68 8.61 -11.35
C VAL A 291 -21.32 8.70 -9.98
N GLN A 292 -20.54 9.12 -8.99
CA GLN A 292 -21.03 9.43 -7.65
C GLN A 292 -20.42 10.77 -7.21
N ASN A 293 -21.29 11.69 -6.78
CA ASN A 293 -20.90 13.05 -6.35
C ASN A 293 -19.96 13.76 -7.36
N SER A 294 -20.31 13.70 -8.65
CA SER A 294 -19.57 14.31 -9.79
C SER A 294 -18.19 13.69 -10.06
N ILE A 295 -17.84 12.59 -9.41
CA ILE A 295 -16.61 11.84 -9.72
C ILE A 295 -16.98 10.60 -10.51
N THR A 296 -16.26 10.37 -11.61
CA THR A 296 -16.38 9.15 -12.41
C THR A 296 -15.43 8.09 -11.88
N TYR A 297 -15.94 6.90 -11.65
CA TYR A 297 -15.19 5.72 -11.21
C TYR A 297 -15.22 4.66 -12.29
N THR A 298 -14.07 4.06 -12.59
CA THR A 298 -13.96 2.91 -13.51
C THR A 298 -13.76 1.63 -12.71
N VAL A 299 -14.55 0.60 -12.98
CA VAL A 299 -14.37 -0.72 -12.37
C VAL A 299 -13.08 -1.34 -12.89
N THR A 300 -12.16 -1.69 -11.99
CA THR A 300 -10.86 -2.29 -12.35
C THR A 300 -10.78 -3.77 -12.04
N ALA A 301 -11.50 -4.24 -11.02
CA ALA A 301 -11.56 -5.64 -10.67
C ALA A 301 -12.89 -5.99 -9.97
N GLN A 302 -13.25 -7.25 -10.06
CA GLN A 302 -14.35 -7.86 -9.31
C GLN A 302 -13.90 -9.24 -8.84
N THR A 303 -14.37 -9.66 -7.65
CA THR A 303 -14.15 -11.01 -7.14
C THR A 303 -15.44 -11.80 -7.12
N SER A 304 -15.79 -12.52 -6.06
CA SER A 304 -17.02 -13.31 -6.00
C SER A 304 -18.28 -12.46 -6.24
N GLY A 305 -19.27 -13.01 -6.92
CA GLY A 305 -20.61 -12.43 -7.06
C GLY A 305 -21.61 -12.97 -6.04
N ALA A 306 -21.17 -13.63 -4.97
CA ALA A 306 -22.04 -14.21 -3.96
C ALA A 306 -22.58 -13.17 -2.99
N TYR A 307 -23.89 -13.10 -2.83
CA TYR A 307 -24.58 -12.30 -1.81
C TYR A 307 -25.92 -12.93 -1.42
N GLY A 308 -26.42 -12.55 -0.25
CA GLY A 308 -27.67 -13.06 0.26
C GLY A 308 -28.11 -12.38 1.55
N TYR A 309 -29.21 -12.84 2.08
CA TYR A 309 -29.86 -12.27 3.26
C TYR A 309 -29.90 -13.30 4.37
N VAL A 310 -29.51 -12.92 5.55
CA VAL A 310 -29.52 -13.79 6.73
C VAL A 310 -30.96 -14.18 7.08
N ARG A 311 -31.22 -15.47 7.15
CA ARG A 311 -32.50 -16.00 7.61
C ARG A 311 -32.45 -16.39 9.08
N SER A 312 -31.42 -17.10 9.48
CA SER A 312 -31.21 -17.51 10.86
C SER A 312 -29.76 -18.02 11.03
N TYR A 313 -29.37 -18.28 12.27
CA TYR A 313 -28.12 -18.97 12.57
C TYR A 313 -28.31 -19.96 13.73
N SER A 314 -27.49 -21.00 13.74
CA SER A 314 -27.45 -21.99 14.80
C SER A 314 -26.04 -22.54 14.95
N GLY A 315 -25.40 -22.33 16.10
CA GLY A 315 -23.99 -22.66 16.30
C GLY A 315 -23.10 -21.88 15.30
N ASN A 316 -22.31 -22.59 14.53
CA ASN A 316 -21.46 -22.02 13.47
C ASN A 316 -22.12 -22.07 12.07
N ASN A 317 -23.39 -22.44 11.98
CA ASN A 317 -24.12 -22.50 10.72
C ASN A 317 -24.95 -21.23 10.54
N LEU A 318 -24.77 -20.58 9.39
CA LEU A 318 -25.54 -19.45 8.93
C LEU A 318 -26.49 -19.91 7.82
N TYR A 319 -27.77 -19.65 7.97
CA TYR A 319 -28.79 -19.94 6.97
C TYR A 319 -29.07 -18.66 6.20
N VAL A 320 -28.90 -18.72 4.88
CA VAL A 320 -28.94 -17.54 4.01
C VAL A 320 -29.93 -17.79 2.86
N ILE A 321 -30.76 -16.81 2.60
CA ILE A 321 -31.52 -16.72 1.36
C ILE A 321 -30.60 -16.10 0.31
N LYS A 322 -30.27 -16.85 -0.72
CA LYS A 322 -29.44 -16.37 -1.83
C LYS A 322 -30.11 -15.18 -2.54
N GLY A 323 -29.36 -14.14 -2.81
CA GLY A 323 -29.84 -12.99 -3.57
C GLY A 323 -30.17 -13.34 -5.02
N LEU A 324 -31.05 -12.57 -5.63
CA LEU A 324 -31.40 -12.72 -7.04
C LEU A 324 -30.16 -12.44 -7.90
N ASN A 325 -29.88 -13.30 -8.86
CA ASN A 325 -28.66 -13.24 -9.72
C ASN A 325 -27.33 -13.37 -8.96
N SER A 326 -27.34 -13.72 -7.67
CA SER A 326 -26.11 -13.98 -6.94
C SER A 326 -25.42 -15.24 -7.47
N ALA A 327 -24.09 -15.22 -7.51
CA ALA A 327 -23.30 -16.45 -7.59
C ALA A 327 -23.54 -17.32 -6.34
N ASP A 328 -23.10 -18.57 -6.36
CA ASP A 328 -23.12 -19.42 -5.18
C ASP A 328 -21.99 -19.03 -4.24
N PHE A 329 -22.25 -19.05 -2.94
CA PHE A 329 -21.16 -18.93 -1.96
C PHE A 329 -20.22 -20.13 -2.10
N ALA A 330 -18.93 -19.88 -1.97
CA ALA A 330 -17.89 -20.90 -2.01
C ALA A 330 -17.14 -20.96 -0.66
N GLY A 331 -16.53 -22.10 -0.35
CA GLY A 331 -15.54 -22.16 0.72
C GLY A 331 -14.43 -21.17 0.40
N SER A 332 -13.96 -20.40 1.34
CA SER A 332 -13.05 -19.26 1.20
C SER A 332 -13.69 -17.90 0.89
N ASP A 333 -14.96 -17.79 0.54
CA ASP A 333 -15.61 -16.49 0.47
C ASP A 333 -15.57 -15.79 1.84
N THR A 334 -15.43 -14.48 1.82
CA THR A 334 -15.38 -13.67 3.03
C THR A 334 -16.43 -12.59 3.01
N PHE A 335 -17.06 -12.34 4.14
CA PHE A 335 -18.00 -11.25 4.34
C PHE A 335 -17.82 -10.62 5.73
N LEU A 336 -18.40 -9.44 5.96
CA LEU A 336 -18.36 -8.78 7.26
C LEU A 336 -19.44 -9.35 8.19
N ASP A 337 -19.09 -9.57 9.46
CA ASP A 337 -19.99 -10.16 10.48
C ASP A 337 -21.09 -9.19 10.94
N ASN A 338 -20.92 -7.90 10.74
CA ASN A 338 -21.94 -6.91 11.07
C ASN A 338 -21.86 -5.67 10.17
N PRO A 339 -22.58 -5.65 9.07
CA PRO A 339 -22.54 -4.55 8.10
C PRO A 339 -23.08 -3.22 8.65
N LYS A 340 -23.85 -3.22 9.75
CA LYS A 340 -24.44 -2.00 10.34
C LYS A 340 -23.54 -1.30 11.35
N LEU A 341 -22.46 -1.93 11.80
CA LEU A 341 -21.52 -1.33 12.74
C LEU A 341 -20.46 -0.49 12.03
N SER A 342 -19.81 0.38 12.79
CA SER A 342 -18.64 1.10 12.29
C SER A 342 -17.52 0.13 11.92
N THR A 343 -16.71 0.48 10.93
CA THR A 343 -15.62 -0.35 10.41
C THR A 343 -14.65 -0.83 11.49
N ALA A 344 -14.41 -0.03 12.53
CA ALA A 344 -13.50 -0.37 13.62
C ALA A 344 -13.92 -1.58 14.47
N THR A 345 -15.16 -2.02 14.38
CA THR A 345 -15.71 -3.10 15.19
C THR A 345 -16.19 -4.31 14.39
N ARG A 346 -15.99 -4.28 13.08
CA ARG A 346 -16.36 -5.38 12.18
C ARG A 346 -15.25 -6.41 12.12
N SER A 347 -15.63 -7.67 12.00
CA SER A 347 -14.72 -8.79 11.73
C SER A 347 -15.06 -9.44 10.42
N THR A 348 -14.06 -9.95 9.74
CA THR A 348 -14.25 -10.75 8.54
C THR A 348 -14.55 -12.19 8.92
N VAL A 349 -15.60 -12.75 8.35
CA VAL A 349 -15.97 -14.17 8.49
C VAL A 349 -15.64 -14.88 7.18
N THR A 350 -14.93 -16.00 7.30
CA THR A 350 -14.60 -16.86 6.14
C THR A 350 -15.56 -18.04 6.10
N VAL A 351 -16.11 -18.31 4.93
CA VAL A 351 -16.95 -19.48 4.67
C VAL A 351 -16.06 -20.71 4.60
N ASN A 352 -16.28 -21.69 5.49
CA ASN A 352 -15.53 -22.96 5.48
C ASN A 352 -16.14 -23.97 4.50
N SER A 353 -17.47 -24.03 4.43
CA SER A 353 -18.19 -24.92 3.54
C SER A 353 -19.61 -24.41 3.27
N VAL A 354 -20.16 -24.78 2.15
CA VAL A 354 -21.52 -24.44 1.73
C VAL A 354 -22.31 -25.72 1.51
N ALA A 355 -23.52 -25.78 2.03
CA ALA A 355 -24.47 -26.85 1.76
C ALA A 355 -25.81 -26.25 1.35
N VAL A 356 -26.46 -26.89 0.39
CA VAL A 356 -27.84 -26.52 0.01
C VAL A 356 -28.79 -26.97 1.12
N ALA A 357 -29.57 -26.06 1.68
CA ALA A 357 -30.59 -26.41 2.64
C ALA A 357 -31.71 -27.18 1.92
N THR A 358 -31.97 -28.38 2.37
CA THR A 358 -32.96 -29.30 1.72
C THR A 358 -34.36 -29.24 2.33
N THR A 359 -34.62 -28.41 3.32
CA THR A 359 -35.90 -28.31 3.99
C THR A 359 -36.82 -27.29 3.32
N ALA A 360 -37.98 -27.76 2.89
CA ALA A 360 -39.00 -27.05 2.12
C ALA A 360 -39.68 -25.85 2.82
N VAL A 361 -39.17 -25.41 3.95
CA VAL A 361 -39.70 -24.27 4.70
C VAL A 361 -39.36 -22.92 4.04
N GLU A 362 -38.34 -22.90 3.20
CA GLU A 362 -37.77 -21.65 2.66
C GLU A 362 -38.51 -21.11 1.43
N ASN A 363 -39.21 -21.97 0.69
CA ASN A 363 -39.95 -21.56 -0.51
C ASN A 363 -41.22 -20.71 -0.23
N ASN A 364 -41.69 -20.67 0.99
CA ASN A 364 -42.93 -19.97 1.31
C ASN A 364 -42.73 -18.49 1.65
N TYR A 365 -41.53 -18.00 1.86
CA TYR A 365 -41.29 -16.63 2.27
C TYR A 365 -41.07 -15.67 1.10
N ILE A 366 -40.70 -16.16 -0.06
CA ILE A 366 -40.48 -15.36 -1.27
C ILE A 366 -41.79 -14.83 -1.85
N ILE A 367 -42.94 -15.45 -1.50
CA ILE A 367 -44.26 -15.11 -2.07
C ILE A 367 -45.01 -14.07 -1.25
N GLN A 368 -44.62 -13.78 -0.03
CA GLN A 368 -45.33 -12.83 0.85
C GLN A 368 -44.76 -11.42 0.86
N GLY A 369 -43.72 -11.15 0.10
CA GLY A 369 -43.10 -9.81 -0.03
C GLY A 369 -43.38 -9.12 -1.37
N ALA A 370 -44.40 -9.49 -2.08
CA ALA A 370 -44.84 -8.84 -3.31
C ALA A 370 -45.95 -7.84 -3.04
#